data_fc94704a6f08806f458720a6d9c1c788
#
_entry.id   fc94704a6f08806f458720a6d9c1c788
#
_cell.length_a   1.000
_cell.length_b   1.000
_cell.length_c   1.000
_cell.angle_alpha   90.00
_cell.angle_beta   90.00
_cell.angle_gamma   90.00
#
_symmetry.space_group_name_H-M   'P 1'
#
loop_
_entity.id
_entity.type
_entity.pdbx_description
1 polymer ?
#
loop_
_entity_poly.entity_id
_entity_poly.type
_entity_poly.pdbx_seq_one_letter_code
_entity_poly.pdbx_strand_id
1 'polypeptide(L)'
;WGDADMINLYDESGQFVLPEASKRPALGCSYLQHMKNLGCNFAIPFSSFHRYTREDSIHMNEFITPLEKHYEGFSSESHNLLPAHIIWDSASQDYSKINNEPTELVVESPEKYGDYYSDILEPDEKALITKYFQSFDHLAQRFGCIIFNVGGQETTIRLSNNKPKIYFQAPR
;
A
#
# COMPACT_ATOMS: atom_id res chain seq x y z
N TRP A 1 5.61 6.81 -0.21
CA TRP A 1 4.36 6.61 -0.94
C TRP A 1 4.60 5.61 -2.05
N GLY A 2 4.42 4.32 -1.78
CA GLY A 2 4.41 3.29 -2.80
C GLY A 2 3.01 3.18 -3.42
N ASP A 3 2.93 2.93 -4.72
CA ASP A 3 1.64 2.70 -5.36
C ASP A 3 1.08 1.31 -5.01
N ALA A 4 1.91 0.41 -4.51
CA ALA A 4 1.53 -0.94 -4.11
C ALA A 4 0.38 -0.98 -3.09
N ASP A 5 0.33 -0.03 -2.17
CA ASP A 5 -0.72 0.02 -1.15
C ASP A 5 -2.08 0.48 -1.71
N MET A 6 -2.13 0.92 -2.96
CA MET A 6 -3.32 1.53 -3.56
C MET A 6 -3.90 0.74 -4.74
N ILE A 7 -3.30 -0.38 -5.10
CA ILE A 7 -3.63 -1.09 -6.34
C ILE A 7 -4.62 -2.25 -6.19
N ASN A 8 -5.14 -2.52 -5.00
CA ASN A 8 -6.21 -3.50 -4.80
C ASN A 8 -7.58 -2.96 -5.20
N LEU A 9 -7.63 -2.24 -6.33
CA LEU A 9 -8.87 -1.72 -6.87
C LEU A 9 -9.30 -2.53 -8.09
N TYR A 10 -10.48 -3.10 -8.00
CA TYR A 10 -11.13 -3.82 -9.08
C TYR A 10 -12.44 -3.12 -9.42
N ASP A 11 -12.80 -3.11 -10.68
CA ASP A 11 -14.10 -2.62 -11.12
C ASP A 11 -15.23 -3.65 -10.86
N GLU A 12 -16.45 -3.31 -11.25
CA GLU A 12 -17.63 -4.16 -11.07
C GLU A 12 -17.55 -5.51 -11.81
N SER A 13 -16.69 -5.60 -12.83
CA SER A 13 -16.45 -6.81 -13.60
C SER A 13 -15.32 -7.68 -13.03
N GLY A 14 -14.68 -7.22 -11.96
CA GLY A 14 -13.50 -7.86 -11.36
C GLY A 14 -12.21 -7.60 -12.13
N GLN A 15 -12.21 -6.59 -13.03
CA GLN A 15 -10.99 -6.19 -13.72
C GLN A 15 -10.18 -5.25 -12.84
N PHE A 16 -8.88 -5.46 -12.83
CA PHE A 16 -7.94 -4.61 -12.10
C PHE A 16 -7.95 -3.19 -12.68
N VAL A 17 -8.15 -2.20 -11.81
CA VAL A 17 -8.14 -0.78 -12.16
C VAL A 17 -6.88 -0.14 -11.63
N LEU A 18 -6.01 0.34 -12.54
CA LEU A 18 -4.86 1.13 -12.14
C LEU A 18 -5.35 2.43 -11.51
N PRO A 19 -4.96 2.73 -10.25
CA PRO A 19 -5.38 3.95 -9.58
C PRO A 19 -4.81 5.19 -10.28
N GLU A 20 -5.50 6.33 -10.13
CA GLU A 20 -5.02 7.64 -10.61
C GLU A 20 -3.60 7.99 -10.10
N ALA A 21 -3.18 7.38 -8.99
CA ALA A 21 -1.83 7.50 -8.45
C ALA A 21 -0.75 7.09 -9.46
N SER A 22 -1.01 6.14 -10.35
CA SER A 22 -0.07 5.73 -11.41
C SER A 22 0.20 6.83 -12.44
N LYS A 23 -0.64 7.87 -12.49
CA LYS A 23 -0.52 9.03 -13.38
C LYS A 23 0.19 10.23 -12.72
N ARG A 24 0.74 10.06 -11.52
CA ARG A 24 1.43 11.13 -10.82
C ARG A 24 2.67 11.60 -11.59
N PRO A 25 3.03 12.90 -11.45
CA PRO A 25 4.34 13.36 -11.89
C PRO A 25 5.44 12.60 -11.17
N ALA A 26 6.62 12.56 -11.78
CA ALA A 26 7.81 11.96 -11.19
C ALA A 26 8.03 12.44 -9.74
N LEU A 27 8.36 11.53 -8.83
CA LEU A 27 8.43 11.82 -7.39
C LEU A 27 9.43 12.93 -7.06
N GLY A 28 10.56 13.00 -7.79
CA GLY A 28 11.54 14.07 -7.62
C GLY A 28 10.95 15.47 -7.86
N CYS A 29 10.01 15.60 -8.79
CA CYS A 29 9.28 16.88 -8.98
C CYS A 29 8.43 17.22 -7.75
N SER A 30 7.77 16.24 -7.17
CA SER A 30 6.95 16.42 -5.97
C SER A 30 7.80 16.80 -4.76
N TYR A 31 8.95 16.13 -4.57
CA TYR A 31 9.89 16.51 -3.53
C TYR A 31 10.35 17.96 -3.66
N LEU A 32 10.75 18.38 -4.86
CA LEU A 32 11.18 19.76 -5.11
C LEU A 32 10.07 20.76 -4.79
N GLN A 33 8.83 20.46 -5.17
CA GLN A 33 7.70 21.33 -4.85
C GLN A 33 7.47 21.44 -3.33
N HIS A 34 7.55 20.32 -2.61
CA HIS A 34 7.44 20.31 -1.15
C HIS A 34 8.58 21.08 -0.47
N MET A 35 9.82 20.92 -0.95
CA MET A 35 10.99 21.64 -0.42
C MET A 35 10.79 23.15 -0.56
N LYS A 36 10.34 23.61 -1.72
CA LYS A 36 10.04 25.03 -1.96
C LYS A 36 8.94 25.55 -1.03
N ASN A 37 7.87 24.79 -0.88
CA ASN A 37 6.74 25.17 -0.02
C ASN A 37 7.12 25.24 1.47
N LEU A 38 8.02 24.37 1.90
CA LEU A 38 8.49 24.29 3.30
C LEU A 38 9.71 25.17 3.58
N GLY A 39 10.32 25.73 2.54
CA GLY A 39 11.55 26.56 2.68
C GLY A 39 12.78 25.75 3.12
N CYS A 40 12.85 24.46 2.80
CA CYS A 40 13.99 23.61 3.17
C CYS A 40 14.91 23.35 1.97
N ASN A 41 16.22 23.36 2.21
CA ASN A 41 17.25 23.17 1.18
C ASN A 41 17.63 21.70 0.99
N PHE A 42 17.31 20.84 1.95
CA PHE A 42 17.64 19.42 1.93
C PHE A 42 16.39 18.58 2.18
N ALA A 43 16.28 17.47 1.48
CA ALA A 43 15.29 16.44 1.73
C ALA A 43 15.92 15.05 1.62
N ILE A 44 15.43 14.12 2.43
CA ILE A 44 15.84 12.73 2.42
C ILE A 44 14.61 11.89 2.15
N PRO A 45 14.57 11.11 1.07
CA PRO A 45 13.51 10.13 0.87
C PRO A 45 13.55 9.10 2.00
N PHE A 46 12.41 8.88 2.63
CA PHE A 46 12.28 7.81 3.63
C PHE A 46 10.91 7.16 3.50
N SER A 47 10.78 5.93 4.03
CA SER A 47 9.54 5.16 3.92
C SER A 47 9.26 4.60 2.52
N SER A 48 8.37 3.64 2.44
CA SER A 48 7.95 2.97 1.19
C SER A 48 9.05 2.21 0.43
N PHE A 49 10.14 1.83 1.11
CA PHE A 49 11.20 0.99 0.54
C PHE A 49 11.00 -0.49 0.91
N HIS A 50 9.82 -0.84 1.36
CA HIS A 50 9.47 -2.22 1.70
C HIS A 50 9.31 -3.08 0.44
N ARG A 51 9.45 -4.38 0.65
CA ARG A 51 9.08 -5.41 -0.33
C ARG A 51 8.13 -6.39 0.32
N TYR A 52 7.17 -6.83 -0.45
CA TYR A 52 6.27 -7.89 -0.02
C TYR A 52 6.98 -9.22 -0.14
N THR A 53 6.93 -10.04 0.91
CA THR A 53 7.62 -11.33 1.00
C THR A 53 6.67 -12.50 1.14
N ARG A 54 5.38 -12.27 1.36
CA ARG A 54 4.39 -13.34 1.45
C ARG A 54 3.91 -13.76 0.06
N GLU A 55 3.69 -15.04 -0.13
CA GLU A 55 3.22 -15.63 -1.40
C GLU A 55 1.96 -14.95 -1.94
N ASP A 56 1.02 -14.62 -1.05
CA ASP A 56 -0.26 -13.99 -1.38
C ASP A 56 -0.16 -12.52 -1.78
N SER A 57 0.93 -11.87 -1.48
CA SER A 57 1.14 -10.44 -1.74
C SER A 57 2.38 -10.12 -2.58
N ILE A 58 3.20 -11.13 -2.93
CA ILE A 58 4.45 -10.92 -3.67
C ILE A 58 4.24 -10.23 -5.02
N HIS A 59 3.11 -10.44 -5.66
CA HIS A 59 2.74 -9.78 -6.92
C HIS A 59 2.65 -8.26 -6.78
N MET A 60 2.42 -7.73 -5.58
CA MET A 60 2.40 -6.30 -5.29
C MET A 60 3.77 -5.63 -5.52
N ASN A 61 4.86 -6.41 -5.53
CA ASN A 61 6.19 -5.86 -5.80
C ASN A 61 6.33 -5.26 -7.20
N GLU A 62 5.48 -5.62 -8.15
CA GLU A 62 5.45 -5.01 -9.49
C GLU A 62 5.06 -3.52 -9.43
N PHE A 63 4.40 -3.10 -8.36
CA PHE A 63 3.83 -1.77 -8.19
C PHE A 63 4.52 -0.94 -7.11
N ILE A 64 5.51 -1.48 -6.43
CA ILE A 64 6.33 -0.67 -5.52
C ILE A 64 7.12 0.37 -6.32
N THR A 65 7.38 1.50 -5.70
CA THR A 65 8.24 2.51 -6.30
C THR A 65 9.70 2.19 -5.98
N PRO A 66 10.51 1.78 -6.96
CA PRO A 66 11.92 1.53 -6.73
C PRO A 66 12.63 2.83 -6.34
N LEU A 67 13.73 2.69 -5.59
CA LEU A 67 14.45 3.84 -5.02
C LEU A 67 14.88 4.86 -6.08
N GLU A 68 15.27 4.41 -7.24
CA GLU A 68 15.72 5.25 -8.35
C GLU A 68 14.63 6.23 -8.81
N LYS A 69 13.38 5.79 -8.80
CA LYS A 69 12.22 6.63 -9.17
C LYS A 69 11.95 7.78 -8.21
N HIS A 70 12.46 7.72 -6.99
CA HIS A 70 12.34 8.82 -6.05
C HIS A 70 13.13 10.07 -6.50
N TYR A 71 14.17 9.89 -7.30
CA TYR A 71 15.01 10.97 -7.83
C TYR A 71 14.58 11.45 -9.21
N GLU A 72 13.73 10.68 -9.88
CA GLU A 72 13.27 10.98 -11.23
C GLU A 72 12.56 12.34 -11.29
N GLY A 73 13.02 13.19 -12.22
CA GLY A 73 12.48 14.53 -12.41
C GLY A 73 12.93 15.58 -11.36
N PHE A 74 13.79 15.22 -10.42
CA PHE A 74 14.39 16.22 -9.52
C PHE A 74 15.48 17.00 -10.26
N SER A 75 15.33 18.34 -10.32
CA SER A 75 16.34 19.23 -10.89
C SER A 75 16.27 20.57 -10.17
N SER A 76 17.35 20.93 -9.46
CA SER A 76 17.46 22.21 -8.77
C SER A 76 18.92 22.54 -8.49
N GLU A 77 19.26 23.82 -8.57
CA GLU A 77 20.58 24.34 -8.17
C GLU A 77 20.64 24.72 -6.69
N SER A 78 19.49 24.99 -6.07
CA SER A 78 19.39 25.52 -4.70
C SER A 78 18.83 24.51 -3.68
N HIS A 79 18.37 23.34 -4.13
CA HIS A 79 17.79 22.31 -3.28
C HIS A 79 18.48 20.97 -3.55
N ASN A 80 18.66 20.18 -2.52
CA ASN A 80 19.36 18.90 -2.60
C ASN A 80 18.47 17.76 -2.11
N LEU A 81 18.14 16.84 -2.99
CA LEU A 81 17.52 15.58 -2.63
C LEU A 81 18.65 14.58 -2.32
N LEU A 82 18.85 14.31 -1.04
CA LEU A 82 19.92 13.46 -0.55
C LEU A 82 19.61 11.98 -0.78
N PRO A 83 20.61 11.09 -0.83
CA PRO A 83 20.38 9.66 -0.89
C PRO A 83 19.53 9.18 0.29
N ALA A 84 18.74 8.13 0.08
CA ALA A 84 18.20 7.32 1.17
C ALA A 84 19.33 6.63 1.94
N HIS A 85 19.18 5.97 2.99
CA HIS A 85 20.24 5.22 3.70
C HIS A 85 21.50 6.04 3.99
N ILE A 86 21.31 7.15 4.69
CA ILE A 86 22.42 8.01 5.14
C ILE A 86 22.31 8.30 6.64
N ILE A 87 23.44 8.68 7.20
CA ILE A 87 23.50 9.38 8.50
C ILE A 87 23.69 10.86 8.17
N TRP A 88 22.71 11.68 8.51
CA TRP A 88 22.74 13.11 8.31
C TRP A 88 23.26 13.83 9.57
N ASP A 89 24.24 14.68 9.41
CA ASP A 89 24.69 15.59 10.47
C ASP A 89 24.15 17.01 10.19
N SER A 90 23.23 17.45 11.01
CA SER A 90 22.61 18.77 10.87
C SER A 90 23.53 19.93 11.23
N ALA A 91 24.58 19.68 12.02
CA ALA A 91 25.51 20.74 12.42
C ALA A 91 26.51 21.07 11.31
N SER A 92 27.05 20.05 10.66
CA SER A 92 27.97 20.23 9.52
C SER A 92 27.24 20.36 8.18
N GLN A 93 25.93 20.01 8.13
CA GLN A 93 25.14 19.89 6.90
C GLN A 93 25.77 18.91 5.89
N ASP A 94 26.31 17.82 6.39
CA ASP A 94 26.97 16.78 5.62
C ASP A 94 26.38 15.41 5.95
N TYR A 95 26.71 14.40 5.15
CA TYR A 95 26.22 13.05 5.36
C TYR A 95 27.25 11.97 5.05
N SER A 96 27.11 10.85 5.71
CA SER A 96 27.80 9.60 5.38
C SER A 96 26.79 8.57 4.87
N LYS A 97 27.18 7.80 3.84
CA LYS A 97 26.34 6.72 3.30
C LYS A 97 26.41 5.49 4.23
N ILE A 98 25.26 4.89 4.46
CA ILE A 98 25.17 3.57 5.08
C ILE A 98 25.27 2.53 3.97
N ASN A 99 26.25 1.63 4.07
CA ASN A 99 26.31 0.48 3.16
C ASN A 99 25.20 -0.50 3.53
N ASN A 100 24.17 -0.55 2.68
CA ASN A 100 23.14 -1.58 2.75
C ASN A 100 23.44 -2.63 1.69
N GLU A 101 23.79 -3.83 2.11
CA GLU A 101 23.80 -4.98 1.23
C GLU A 101 22.35 -5.34 0.87
N PRO A 102 22.05 -5.57 -0.40
CA PRO A 102 20.73 -6.02 -0.80
C PRO A 102 20.39 -7.34 -0.10
N THR A 103 19.33 -7.35 0.67
CA THR A 103 18.85 -8.59 1.27
C THR A 103 18.14 -9.42 0.21
N GLU A 104 18.48 -10.69 0.10
CA GLU A 104 17.76 -11.62 -0.76
C GLU A 104 16.28 -11.68 -0.37
N LEU A 105 15.40 -11.65 -1.36
CA LEU A 105 13.97 -11.75 -1.13
C LEU A 105 13.62 -13.21 -0.84
N VAL A 106 13.35 -13.53 0.41
CA VAL A 106 12.86 -14.84 0.82
C VAL A 106 11.33 -14.81 0.81
N VAL A 107 10.72 -15.63 -0.06
CA VAL A 107 9.27 -15.75 -0.13
C VAL A 107 8.79 -16.69 0.97
N GLU A 108 7.77 -16.27 1.69
CA GLU A 108 7.23 -17.00 2.84
C GLU A 108 5.74 -17.25 2.66
N SER A 109 5.30 -18.44 3.12
CA SER A 109 3.88 -18.77 3.07
C SER A 109 3.10 -18.05 4.18
N PRO A 110 1.80 -17.74 3.97
CA PRO A 110 0.94 -17.16 4.99
C PRO A 110 0.87 -17.97 6.28
N GLU A 111 0.93 -19.30 6.19
CA GLU A 111 0.86 -20.21 7.35
C GLU A 111 2.00 -19.98 8.35
N LYS A 112 3.16 -19.52 7.90
CA LYS A 112 4.26 -19.13 8.79
C LYS A 112 3.85 -18.03 9.79
N TYR A 113 2.86 -17.25 9.44
CA TYR A 113 2.32 -16.14 10.25
C TYR A 113 1.00 -16.53 10.96
N GLY A 114 0.57 -17.77 10.83
CA GLY A 114 -0.67 -18.26 11.41
C GLY A 114 -1.92 -17.97 10.58
N ASP A 115 -1.75 -17.54 9.33
CA ASP A 115 -2.84 -17.23 8.40
C ASP A 115 -3.13 -18.45 7.52
N TYR A 116 -4.24 -19.13 7.78
CA TYR A 116 -4.62 -20.35 7.06
C TYR A 116 -5.80 -20.07 6.12
N TYR A 117 -5.57 -20.19 4.83
CA TYR A 117 -6.62 -20.01 3.80
C TYR A 117 -7.67 -21.12 3.80
N SER A 118 -7.43 -22.23 4.48
CA SER A 118 -8.40 -23.32 4.68
C SER A 118 -9.37 -23.09 5.83
N ASP A 119 -9.04 -22.20 6.73
CA ASP A 119 -9.84 -21.96 7.93
C ASP A 119 -11.07 -21.13 7.60
N ILE A 120 -12.21 -21.53 8.14
CA ILE A 120 -13.49 -20.87 7.96
C ILE A 120 -13.84 -19.96 9.13
N LEU A 121 -14.63 -18.94 8.89
CA LEU A 121 -15.16 -18.08 9.95
C LEU A 121 -16.16 -18.84 10.83
N GLU A 122 -16.00 -18.76 12.13
CA GLU A 122 -16.97 -19.23 13.08
C GLU A 122 -18.25 -18.35 13.10
N PRO A 123 -19.40 -18.87 13.57
CA PRO A 123 -20.65 -18.11 13.57
C PRO A 123 -20.61 -16.78 14.32
N ASP A 124 -19.90 -16.71 15.42
CA ASP A 124 -19.72 -15.48 16.22
C ASP A 124 -18.80 -14.48 15.53
N GLU A 125 -17.77 -14.93 14.83
CA GLU A 125 -16.90 -14.08 14.01
C GLU A 125 -17.70 -13.48 12.84
N LYS A 126 -18.54 -14.27 12.16
CA LYS A 126 -19.45 -13.79 11.11
C LYS A 126 -20.39 -12.72 11.63
N ALA A 127 -20.93 -12.91 12.84
CA ALA A 127 -21.80 -11.91 13.48
C ALA A 127 -21.04 -10.64 13.81
N LEU A 128 -19.81 -10.77 14.33
CA LEU A 128 -18.95 -9.62 14.66
C LEU A 128 -18.58 -8.80 13.43
N ILE A 129 -18.11 -9.44 12.38
CA ILE A 129 -17.76 -8.80 11.11
C ILE A 129 -18.99 -8.10 10.50
N THR A 130 -20.15 -8.76 10.52
CA THR A 130 -21.40 -8.19 10.02
C THR A 130 -21.74 -6.91 10.76
N LYS A 131 -21.73 -6.93 12.09
CA LYS A 131 -22.01 -5.76 12.93
C LYS A 131 -21.01 -4.65 12.69
N TYR A 132 -19.74 -4.98 12.55
CA TYR A 132 -18.67 -4.00 12.29
C TYR A 132 -18.92 -3.25 10.99
N PHE A 133 -19.09 -3.93 9.87
CA PHE A 133 -19.30 -3.27 8.57
C PHE A 133 -20.64 -2.55 8.46
N GLN A 134 -21.68 -3.05 9.11
CA GLN A 134 -22.98 -2.37 9.16
C GLN A 134 -22.97 -1.09 10.01
N SER A 135 -21.96 -0.87 10.84
CA SER A 135 -21.80 0.36 11.61
C SER A 135 -21.30 1.56 10.77
N PHE A 136 -20.90 1.36 9.53
CA PHE A 136 -20.35 2.42 8.68
C PHE A 136 -21.38 2.91 7.64
N ASP A 137 -22.10 3.97 7.94
CA ASP A 137 -23.11 4.57 7.05
C ASP A 137 -22.55 4.93 5.67
N HIS A 138 -21.29 5.38 5.59
CA HIS A 138 -20.66 5.75 4.32
C HIS A 138 -20.45 4.55 3.39
N LEU A 139 -20.31 3.34 3.91
CA LEU A 139 -20.23 2.14 3.10
C LEU A 139 -21.60 1.83 2.46
N ALA A 140 -22.68 1.95 3.23
CA ALA A 140 -24.04 1.77 2.72
C ALA A 140 -24.43 2.82 1.67
N GLN A 141 -23.77 3.97 1.64
CA GLN A 141 -23.97 4.99 0.60
C GLN A 141 -23.36 4.60 -0.74
N ARG A 142 -22.35 3.72 -0.75
CA ARG A 142 -21.60 3.34 -1.96
C ARG A 142 -21.85 1.92 -2.42
N PHE A 143 -22.06 0.99 -1.49
CA PHE A 143 -22.12 -0.44 -1.78
C PHE A 143 -23.42 -1.09 -1.32
N GLY A 144 -23.86 -2.09 -2.07
CA GLY A 144 -25.03 -2.89 -1.76
C GLY A 144 -24.72 -4.00 -0.76
N CYS A 145 -23.59 -4.65 -0.93
CA CYS A 145 -23.10 -5.66 -0.01
C CYS A 145 -21.58 -5.81 -0.08
N ILE A 146 -21.03 -6.40 0.98
CA ILE A 146 -19.66 -6.89 1.04
C ILE A 146 -19.72 -8.41 1.11
N ILE A 147 -18.94 -9.08 0.29
CA ILE A 147 -18.84 -10.54 0.26
C ILE A 147 -17.43 -10.92 0.65
N PHE A 148 -17.30 -11.62 1.77
CA PHE A 148 -16.03 -12.19 2.22
C PHE A 148 -16.00 -13.66 1.88
N ASN A 149 -14.97 -14.09 1.17
CA ASN A 149 -14.63 -15.50 0.98
C ASN A 149 -13.46 -15.82 1.91
N VAL A 150 -13.75 -16.60 2.96
CA VAL A 150 -12.76 -17.08 3.94
C VAL A 150 -12.88 -18.60 4.04
N GLY A 151 -11.78 -19.30 3.79
CA GLY A 151 -11.77 -20.76 3.76
C GLY A 151 -12.67 -21.36 2.67
N GLY A 152 -12.88 -20.66 1.56
CA GLY A 152 -13.80 -21.10 0.50
C GLY A 152 -15.29 -20.89 0.83
N GLN A 153 -15.60 -20.28 1.99
CA GLN A 153 -16.99 -19.97 2.37
C GLN A 153 -17.28 -18.48 2.23
N GLU A 154 -18.36 -18.16 1.51
CA GLU A 154 -18.81 -16.78 1.35
C GLU A 154 -19.68 -16.35 2.53
N THR A 155 -19.37 -15.18 3.08
CA THR A 155 -20.21 -14.47 4.03
C THR A 155 -20.64 -13.16 3.43
N THR A 156 -21.94 -12.97 3.20
CA THR A 156 -22.52 -11.76 2.60
C THR A 156 -23.06 -10.82 3.66
N ILE A 157 -22.50 -9.61 3.73
CA ILE A 157 -22.96 -8.52 4.58
C ILE A 157 -23.77 -7.55 3.73
N ARG A 158 -25.07 -7.45 3.97
CA ARG A 158 -25.95 -6.53 3.29
C ARG A 158 -25.87 -5.14 3.91
N LEU A 159 -25.64 -4.12 3.08
CA LEU A 159 -25.52 -2.73 3.46
C LEU A 159 -26.67 -1.88 2.92
N SER A 160 -26.99 -2.01 1.62
CA SER A 160 -28.06 -1.27 0.97
C SER A 160 -28.60 -2.06 -0.23
N ASN A 161 -29.65 -1.55 -0.88
CA ASN A 161 -30.21 -2.14 -2.08
C ASN A 161 -29.67 -1.44 -3.35
N ASN A 162 -29.64 -2.18 -4.48
CA ASN A 162 -29.37 -1.65 -5.82
C ASN A 162 -28.03 -0.90 -5.98
N LYS A 163 -26.97 -1.35 -5.29
CA LYS A 163 -25.64 -0.79 -5.39
C LYS A 163 -24.60 -1.88 -5.66
N PRO A 164 -23.40 -1.50 -6.14
CA PRO A 164 -22.32 -2.45 -6.42
C PRO A 164 -21.98 -3.35 -5.24
N LYS A 165 -21.46 -4.53 -5.55
CA LYS A 165 -20.96 -5.50 -4.57
C LYS A 165 -19.44 -5.38 -4.50
N ILE A 166 -18.87 -5.61 -3.31
CA ILE A 166 -17.42 -5.75 -3.11
C ILE A 166 -17.13 -7.19 -2.72
N TYR A 167 -16.09 -7.76 -3.29
CA TYR A 167 -15.58 -9.09 -2.96
C TYR A 167 -14.22 -8.99 -2.30
N PHE A 168 -14.05 -9.73 -1.22
CA PHE A 168 -12.77 -9.93 -0.55
C PHE A 168 -12.50 -11.42 -0.38
N GLN A 169 -11.27 -11.80 -0.64
CA GLN A 169 -10.74 -13.10 -0.25
C GLN A 169 -9.64 -12.86 0.77
N ALA A 170 -9.72 -13.54 1.91
CA ALA A 170 -8.78 -13.40 3.00
C ALA A 170 -8.58 -14.73 3.72
N PRO A 171 -7.41 -14.96 4.33
CA PRO A 171 -7.28 -15.99 5.37
C PRO A 171 -8.07 -15.58 6.61
N ARG A 172 -8.35 -16.56 7.44
CA ARG A 172 -8.91 -16.33 8.79
C ARG A 172 -7.86 -15.78 9.73
#